data_ea182bed368ab7c3bf838b48c008d861
#
_entry.id   ea182bed368ab7c3bf838b48c008d861
#
_cell.length_a   1.000
_cell.length_b   1.000
_cell.length_c   1.000
_cell.angle_alpha   90.00
_cell.angle_beta   90.00
_cell.angle_gamma   90.00
#
_symmetry.space_group_name_H-M   'P 1'
#
loop_
_entity.id
_entity.type
_entity.pdbx_description
1 polymer ?
#
loop_
_entity_poly.entity_id
_entity_poly.type
_entity_poly.pdbx_seq_one_letter_code
_entity_poly.pdbx_strand_id
1 'polypeptide(L)'
;MNWLPGRDPNLQGMPSIPPPDTVAPASPPERDEPAPTRGFDVPPWPAWTAPASIVLGLALGVFGTLIVQGVGHAAGSSLTHPTPAVNLVSDLVFDLAFVAAALYFAMLRSRSRPTDFGFRRVRPRLAIGAVLIAAVGYYLVTAVYSALVKLHGTDKLPSELGVGKSTAALVGAAVFVCVIAPMAEEFFFRGFFFGALRRVRIVIGGRDIGTWMAAVVTGILFGLAHTGSASAQYLIPLGFLGFVLCLVRWKTASLYPCIALHSINNSLALGVNQLNWNAAEILGLMLGSLVVIGAITGPLAGPRPAATTPG
;
A
#
# COMPACT_ATOMS: atom_id res chain seq x y z
N MET A 1 -17.70 -90.82 -23.83
CA MET A 1 -17.75 -90.58 -25.28
C MET A 1 -17.34 -89.17 -25.54
N ASN A 2 -16.06 -89.04 -25.88
CA ASN A 2 -15.42 -87.70 -26.15
C ASN A 2 -15.58 -87.34 -27.60
N TRP A 3 -16.23 -86.24 -27.88
CA TRP A 3 -16.26 -85.61 -29.19
C TRP A 3 -15.38 -84.36 -29.19
N LEU A 4 -14.26 -84.47 -29.87
CA LEU A 4 -13.46 -83.26 -30.20
C LEU A 4 -13.77 -82.84 -31.64
N PRO A 5 -14.18 -81.62 -31.94
CA PRO A 5 -14.36 -81.17 -33.31
C PRO A 5 -13.00 -80.97 -33.98
N GLY A 6 -12.90 -81.48 -35.20
CA GLY A 6 -11.68 -81.42 -36.03
C GLY A 6 -11.26 -79.98 -36.40
N ARG A 7 -9.98 -79.72 -36.41
CA ARG A 7 -9.38 -78.48 -36.96
C ARG A 7 -9.56 -78.45 -38.47
N ASP A 8 -10.18 -77.40 -38.96
CA ASP A 8 -10.30 -77.10 -40.38
C ASP A 8 -8.92 -76.68 -40.93
N PRO A 9 -8.36 -77.39 -41.91
CA PRO A 9 -7.00 -77.13 -42.47
C PRO A 9 -6.92 -75.88 -43.34
N ASN A 10 -8.03 -75.17 -43.61
CA ASN A 10 -8.03 -74.01 -44.50
C ASN A 10 -7.82 -72.63 -43.80
N LEU A 11 -7.52 -72.60 -42.49
CA LEU A 11 -7.28 -71.36 -41.79
C LEU A 11 -5.80 -71.00 -41.63
N GLN A 12 -4.87 -71.65 -42.33
CA GLN A 12 -3.49 -71.28 -42.36
C GLN A 12 -3.20 -70.30 -43.51
N GLY A 13 -3.38 -69.03 -43.27
CA GLY A 13 -3.04 -68.03 -44.30
C GLY A 13 -3.65 -66.66 -44.13
N MET A 14 -4.40 -66.39 -43.02
CA MET A 14 -4.80 -65.02 -42.79
C MET A 14 -3.70 -64.20 -42.12
N PRO A 15 -3.29 -63.03 -42.71
CA PRO A 15 -2.34 -62.14 -42.08
C PRO A 15 -2.98 -61.62 -40.77
N SER A 16 -2.23 -61.67 -39.68
CA SER A 16 -2.65 -61.10 -38.39
C SER A 16 -2.88 -59.60 -38.56
N ILE A 17 -4.14 -59.17 -38.30
CA ILE A 17 -4.44 -57.75 -38.21
C ILE A 17 -3.65 -57.19 -37.00
N PRO A 18 -2.75 -56.21 -37.16
CA PRO A 18 -2.08 -55.61 -36.04
C PRO A 18 -3.12 -54.94 -35.13
N PRO A 19 -2.94 -54.97 -33.80
CA PRO A 19 -3.86 -54.28 -32.89
C PRO A 19 -3.89 -52.77 -33.24
N PRO A 20 -5.04 -52.12 -33.14
CA PRO A 20 -5.12 -50.69 -33.41
C PRO A 20 -4.12 -49.97 -32.51
N ASP A 21 -3.31 -49.11 -33.11
CA ASP A 21 -2.37 -48.25 -32.40
C ASP A 21 -3.13 -47.58 -31.26
N THR A 22 -2.79 -47.93 -30.02
CA THR A 22 -3.26 -47.21 -28.86
C THR A 22 -2.61 -45.84 -28.91
N VAL A 23 -3.33 -44.89 -29.54
CA VAL A 23 -2.94 -43.47 -29.46
C VAL A 23 -2.97 -43.12 -27.96
N ALA A 24 -1.78 -42.92 -27.40
CA ALA A 24 -1.68 -42.43 -26.02
C ALA A 24 -2.54 -41.16 -25.90
N PRO A 25 -3.35 -41.02 -24.85
CA PRO A 25 -4.14 -39.80 -24.67
C PRO A 25 -3.21 -38.61 -24.73
N ALA A 26 -3.50 -37.62 -25.59
CA ALA A 26 -2.78 -36.39 -25.70
C ALA A 26 -2.64 -35.80 -24.30
N SER A 27 -1.39 -35.49 -23.90
CA SER A 27 -1.11 -34.78 -22.65
C SER A 27 -2.02 -33.56 -22.58
N PRO A 28 -2.67 -33.29 -21.44
CA PRO A 28 -3.46 -32.08 -21.31
C PRO A 28 -2.59 -30.89 -21.69
N PRO A 29 -3.14 -29.88 -22.38
CA PRO A 29 -2.36 -28.71 -22.74
C PRO A 29 -1.71 -28.17 -21.46
N GLU A 30 -0.40 -28.05 -21.47
CA GLU A 30 0.41 -27.45 -20.41
C GLU A 30 -0.22 -26.09 -20.13
N ARG A 31 -0.86 -25.94 -18.97
CA ARG A 31 -1.42 -24.65 -18.57
C ARG A 31 -0.23 -23.72 -18.53
N ASP A 32 -0.26 -22.70 -19.38
CA ASP A 32 0.65 -21.57 -19.26
C ASP A 32 0.57 -21.05 -17.81
N GLU A 33 1.42 -21.57 -16.95
CA GLU A 33 1.59 -20.99 -15.62
C GLU A 33 2.08 -19.55 -15.83
N PRO A 34 1.37 -18.55 -15.31
CA PRO A 34 1.82 -17.19 -15.44
C PRO A 34 3.22 -17.11 -14.84
N ALA A 35 4.19 -16.68 -15.65
CA ALA A 35 5.58 -16.54 -15.25
C ALA A 35 5.67 -15.88 -13.86
N PRO A 36 6.46 -16.41 -12.92
CA PRO A 36 6.51 -15.90 -11.56
C PRO A 36 6.89 -14.42 -11.58
N THR A 37 5.97 -13.57 -11.20
CA THR A 37 6.20 -12.13 -11.09
C THR A 37 7.28 -11.92 -10.04
N ARG A 38 8.46 -11.48 -10.48
CA ARG A 38 9.56 -11.11 -9.57
C ARG A 38 9.07 -10.03 -8.61
N GLY A 39 8.96 -10.36 -7.32
CA GLY A 39 8.68 -9.36 -6.31
C GLY A 39 7.99 -9.90 -5.07
N PHE A 40 6.70 -9.88 -5.00
CA PHE A 40 5.89 -10.42 -3.92
C PHE A 40 4.52 -10.86 -4.49
N ASP A 41 3.83 -11.72 -3.76
CA ASP A 41 2.51 -12.19 -4.16
C ASP A 41 1.57 -10.99 -4.41
N VAL A 42 0.97 -10.98 -5.58
CA VAL A 42 -0.04 -9.97 -5.92
C VAL A 42 -1.29 -10.29 -5.10
N PRO A 43 -1.86 -9.30 -4.38
CA PRO A 43 -3.04 -9.54 -3.54
C PRO A 43 -4.21 -10.13 -4.33
N PRO A 44 -5.13 -10.89 -3.69
CA PRO A 44 -6.20 -11.59 -4.38
C PRO A 44 -7.31 -10.68 -4.95
N TRP A 45 -7.39 -9.41 -4.53
CA TRP A 45 -8.46 -8.49 -4.96
C TRP A 45 -8.22 -7.92 -6.36
N PRO A 46 -9.32 -7.75 -7.17
CA PRO A 46 -9.22 -7.27 -8.55
C PRO A 46 -8.78 -5.80 -8.67
N ALA A 47 -8.19 -5.43 -9.81
CA ALA A 47 -7.70 -4.07 -10.05
C ALA A 47 -8.80 -2.98 -9.96
N TRP A 48 -10.04 -3.28 -10.38
CA TRP A 48 -11.17 -2.35 -10.31
C TRP A 48 -11.52 -1.91 -8.87
N THR A 49 -11.13 -2.70 -7.87
CA THR A 49 -11.36 -2.36 -6.46
C THR A 49 -10.56 -1.14 -6.02
N ALA A 50 -9.46 -0.82 -6.71
CA ALA A 50 -8.67 0.38 -6.42
C ALA A 50 -9.49 1.67 -6.64
N PRO A 51 -9.99 2.01 -7.84
CA PRO A 51 -10.80 3.22 -8.02
C PRO A 51 -12.11 3.17 -7.20
N ALA A 52 -12.73 1.98 -7.05
CA ALA A 52 -13.94 1.83 -6.25
C ALA A 52 -13.72 2.17 -4.77
N SER A 53 -12.54 1.81 -4.22
CA SER A 53 -12.20 2.12 -2.83
C SER A 53 -11.98 3.62 -2.59
N ILE A 54 -11.51 4.37 -3.59
CA ILE A 54 -11.42 5.82 -3.49
C ILE A 54 -12.82 6.43 -3.40
N VAL A 55 -13.73 6.02 -4.28
CA VAL A 55 -15.10 6.53 -4.27
C VAL A 55 -15.80 6.23 -2.94
N LEU A 56 -15.70 5.00 -2.46
CA LEU A 56 -16.30 4.61 -1.18
C LEU A 56 -15.62 5.31 0.00
N GLY A 57 -14.29 5.38 0.02
CA GLY A 57 -13.53 6.06 1.08
C GLY A 57 -13.86 7.55 1.16
N LEU A 58 -13.93 8.24 0.02
CA LEU A 58 -14.35 9.64 -0.05
C LEU A 58 -15.80 9.82 0.45
N ALA A 59 -16.73 8.98 0.00
CA ALA A 59 -18.13 9.08 0.43
C ALA A 59 -18.26 8.88 1.95
N LEU A 60 -17.65 7.84 2.50
CA LEU A 60 -17.66 7.56 3.94
C LEU A 60 -16.91 8.64 4.73
N GLY A 61 -15.74 9.09 4.22
CA GLY A 61 -14.92 10.11 4.87
C GLY A 61 -15.63 11.45 4.95
N VAL A 62 -16.17 11.94 3.83
CA VAL A 62 -16.94 13.20 3.81
C VAL A 62 -18.17 13.11 4.71
N PHE A 63 -18.95 12.04 4.60
CA PHE A 63 -20.13 11.87 5.43
C PHE A 63 -19.78 11.78 6.93
N GLY A 64 -18.75 11.02 7.28
CA GLY A 64 -18.26 10.91 8.65
C GLY A 64 -17.76 12.25 9.21
N THR A 65 -16.99 13.00 8.42
CA THR A 65 -16.50 14.34 8.77
C THR A 65 -17.68 15.32 9.01
N LEU A 66 -18.70 15.30 8.15
CA LEU A 66 -19.88 16.12 8.34
C LEU A 66 -20.62 15.80 9.65
N ILE A 67 -20.72 14.53 10.04
CA ILE A 67 -21.29 14.13 11.33
C ILE A 67 -20.44 14.68 12.48
N VAL A 68 -19.12 14.51 12.44
CA VAL A 68 -18.22 15.00 13.49
C VAL A 68 -18.32 16.51 13.64
N GLN A 69 -18.33 17.25 12.52
CA GLN A 69 -18.48 18.71 12.55
C GLN A 69 -19.85 19.14 13.06
N GLY A 70 -20.92 18.43 12.68
CA GLY A 70 -22.28 18.70 13.20
C GLY A 70 -22.38 18.49 14.70
N VAL A 71 -21.84 17.38 15.22
CA VAL A 71 -21.78 17.12 16.68
C VAL A 71 -20.90 18.15 17.38
N GLY A 72 -19.73 18.46 16.79
CA GLY A 72 -18.83 19.50 17.31
C GLY A 72 -19.51 20.86 17.38
N HIS A 73 -20.29 21.23 16.36
CA HIS A 73 -21.05 22.47 16.34
C HIS A 73 -22.13 22.51 17.43
N ALA A 74 -22.86 21.42 17.61
CA ALA A 74 -23.84 21.31 18.71
C ALA A 74 -23.18 21.40 20.10
N ALA A 75 -21.88 21.04 20.20
CA ALA A 75 -21.06 21.19 21.39
C ALA A 75 -20.34 22.55 21.50
N GLY A 76 -20.67 23.53 20.63
CA GLY A 76 -20.15 24.90 20.68
C GLY A 76 -18.92 25.17 19.80
N SER A 77 -18.50 24.23 18.96
CA SER A 77 -17.42 24.45 17.95
C SER A 77 -17.96 25.26 16.77
N SER A 78 -17.15 26.14 16.21
CA SER A 78 -17.51 26.87 14.98
C SER A 78 -17.45 25.93 13.76
N LEU A 79 -18.38 26.09 12.81
CA LEU A 79 -18.32 25.37 11.52
C LEU A 79 -17.25 25.94 10.60
N THR A 80 -16.95 27.24 10.69
CA THR A 80 -15.94 27.90 9.85
C THR A 80 -14.52 27.82 10.44
N HIS A 81 -14.44 27.70 11.76
CA HIS A 81 -13.18 27.57 12.51
C HIS A 81 -13.33 26.49 13.59
N PRO A 82 -13.35 25.21 13.19
CA PRO A 82 -13.55 24.13 14.16
C PRO A 82 -12.46 24.11 15.24
N THR A 83 -12.78 23.59 16.40
CA THR A 83 -11.78 23.38 17.46
C THR A 83 -10.76 22.34 17.03
N PRO A 84 -9.50 22.37 17.56
CA PRO A 84 -8.49 21.35 17.25
C PRO A 84 -8.96 19.92 17.50
N ALA A 85 -9.78 19.70 18.52
CA ALA A 85 -10.33 18.38 18.81
C ALA A 85 -11.31 17.91 17.71
N VAL A 86 -12.16 18.81 17.20
CA VAL A 86 -13.09 18.49 16.10
C VAL A 86 -12.31 18.20 14.81
N ASN A 87 -11.27 18.98 14.50
CA ASN A 87 -10.41 18.71 13.35
C ASN A 87 -9.71 17.36 13.48
N LEU A 88 -9.05 17.08 14.61
CA LEU A 88 -8.37 15.82 14.86
C LEU A 88 -9.28 14.60 14.69
N VAL A 89 -10.51 14.68 15.24
CA VAL A 89 -11.49 13.58 15.10
C VAL A 89 -11.99 13.47 13.66
N SER A 90 -12.18 14.59 12.96
CA SER A 90 -12.57 14.62 11.54
C SER A 90 -11.55 13.94 10.67
N ASP A 91 -10.26 14.27 10.83
CA ASP A 91 -9.16 13.69 10.06
C ASP A 91 -9.01 12.20 10.38
N LEU A 92 -9.11 11.82 11.66
CA LEU A 92 -9.09 10.41 12.05
C LEU A 92 -10.24 9.61 11.40
N VAL A 93 -11.45 10.16 11.40
CA VAL A 93 -12.62 9.51 10.77
C VAL A 93 -12.42 9.42 9.26
N PHE A 94 -11.85 10.45 8.64
CA PHE A 94 -11.55 10.45 7.22
C PHE A 94 -10.55 9.35 6.86
N ASP A 95 -9.43 9.22 7.57
CA ASP A 95 -8.43 8.18 7.36
C ASP A 95 -9.01 6.78 7.57
N LEU A 96 -9.78 6.60 8.66
CA LEU A 96 -10.43 5.32 8.95
C LEU A 96 -11.47 4.92 7.90
N ALA A 97 -12.11 5.88 7.23
CA ALA A 97 -13.03 5.63 6.13
C ALA A 97 -12.30 4.95 4.94
N PHE A 98 -11.10 5.40 4.60
CA PHE A 98 -10.28 4.75 3.56
C PHE A 98 -9.79 3.37 4.00
N VAL A 99 -9.38 3.21 5.26
CA VAL A 99 -9.06 1.88 5.82
C VAL A 99 -10.26 0.94 5.72
N ALA A 100 -11.44 1.40 6.10
CA ALA A 100 -12.69 0.63 6.02
C ALA A 100 -13.04 0.26 4.57
N ALA A 101 -12.90 1.20 3.63
CA ALA A 101 -13.12 0.94 2.20
C ALA A 101 -12.14 -0.11 1.65
N ALA A 102 -10.86 -0.03 2.02
CA ALA A 102 -9.86 -1.02 1.63
C ALA A 102 -10.20 -2.42 2.19
N LEU A 103 -10.55 -2.50 3.47
CA LEU A 103 -10.95 -3.76 4.11
C LEU A 103 -12.22 -4.33 3.47
N TYR A 104 -13.23 -3.50 3.20
CA TYR A 104 -14.46 -3.91 2.55
C TYR A 104 -14.18 -4.59 1.20
N PHE A 105 -13.45 -3.93 0.31
CA PHE A 105 -13.14 -4.49 -1.01
C PHE A 105 -12.17 -5.68 -0.96
N ALA A 106 -11.24 -5.70 -0.01
CA ALA A 106 -10.34 -6.82 0.17
C ALA A 106 -11.08 -8.09 0.63
N MET A 107 -12.12 -7.94 1.46
CA MET A 107 -12.90 -9.06 2.02
C MET A 107 -14.05 -9.53 1.12
N LEU A 108 -14.41 -8.79 0.05
CA LEU A 108 -15.51 -9.18 -0.83
C LEU A 108 -15.35 -10.57 -1.48
N ARG A 109 -14.12 -11.02 -1.71
CA ARG A 109 -13.84 -12.28 -2.42
C ARG A 109 -13.00 -13.30 -1.65
N SER A 110 -12.37 -12.89 -0.56
CA SER A 110 -11.49 -13.79 0.23
C SER A 110 -11.34 -13.28 1.65
N ARG A 111 -11.00 -14.19 2.58
CA ARG A 111 -10.55 -13.78 3.91
C ARG A 111 -9.13 -13.24 3.80
N SER A 112 -9.00 -11.94 3.56
CA SER A 112 -7.70 -11.28 3.47
C SER A 112 -6.97 -11.34 4.82
N ARG A 113 -5.68 -11.63 4.76
CA ARG A 113 -4.78 -11.69 5.93
C ARG A 113 -3.94 -10.42 6.01
N PRO A 114 -3.43 -10.03 7.17
CA PRO A 114 -2.51 -8.89 7.29
C PRO A 114 -1.31 -8.98 6.32
N THR A 115 -0.83 -10.18 6.04
CA THR A 115 0.25 -10.43 5.08
C THR A 115 -0.10 -10.03 3.65
N ASP A 116 -1.37 -10.06 3.26
CA ASP A 116 -1.79 -9.70 1.90
C ASP A 116 -1.66 -8.19 1.68
N PHE A 117 -1.87 -7.40 2.73
CA PHE A 117 -1.62 -5.96 2.75
C PHE A 117 -0.12 -5.62 2.90
N GLY A 118 0.72 -6.57 3.27
CA GLY A 118 2.16 -6.40 3.40
C GLY A 118 2.67 -6.27 4.83
N PHE A 119 1.90 -6.62 5.84
CA PHE A 119 2.44 -6.78 7.20
C PHE A 119 3.31 -8.04 7.27
N ARG A 120 4.49 -7.97 6.65
CA ARG A 120 5.44 -9.08 6.52
C ARG A 120 6.79 -8.68 7.10
N ARG A 121 7.40 -9.60 7.83
CA ARG A 121 8.76 -9.41 8.34
C ARG A 121 9.73 -9.23 7.17
N VAL A 122 10.66 -8.33 7.32
CA VAL A 122 11.72 -8.05 6.34
C VAL A 122 13.09 -8.17 7.01
N ARG A 123 14.14 -8.50 6.25
CA ARG A 123 15.51 -8.50 6.78
C ARG A 123 15.89 -7.08 7.17
N PRO A 124 16.39 -6.81 8.40
CA PRO A 124 16.69 -5.45 8.85
C PRO A 124 17.62 -4.68 7.91
N ARG A 125 18.67 -5.33 7.39
CA ARG A 125 19.59 -4.72 6.42
C ARG A 125 18.87 -4.25 5.15
N LEU A 126 17.91 -5.04 4.63
CA LEU A 126 17.11 -4.66 3.46
C LEU A 126 16.17 -3.51 3.79
N ALA A 127 15.50 -3.55 4.96
CA ALA A 127 14.60 -2.49 5.40
C ALA A 127 15.35 -1.16 5.56
N ILE A 128 16.44 -1.16 6.31
CA ILE A 128 17.26 0.02 6.57
C ILE A 128 17.85 0.55 5.26
N GLY A 129 18.44 -0.32 4.43
CA GLY A 129 19.00 0.10 3.14
C GLY A 129 17.95 0.71 2.21
N ALA A 130 16.74 0.11 2.13
CA ALA A 130 15.65 0.64 1.33
C ALA A 130 15.17 2.01 1.83
N VAL A 131 15.01 2.17 3.15
CA VAL A 131 14.62 3.45 3.76
C VAL A 131 15.68 4.52 3.52
N LEU A 132 16.97 4.21 3.73
CA LEU A 132 18.05 5.19 3.53
C LEU A 132 18.17 5.64 2.06
N ILE A 133 18.18 4.69 1.12
CA ILE A 133 18.26 5.01 -0.32
C ILE A 133 17.03 5.84 -0.74
N ALA A 134 15.85 5.44 -0.29
CA ALA A 134 14.61 6.15 -0.59
C ALA A 134 14.58 7.55 0.02
N ALA A 135 15.00 7.71 1.27
CA ALA A 135 15.11 9.00 1.94
C ALA A 135 16.10 9.94 1.22
N VAL A 136 17.30 9.45 0.93
CA VAL A 136 18.31 10.24 0.20
C VAL A 136 17.78 10.66 -1.17
N GLY A 137 17.20 9.73 -1.94
CA GLY A 137 16.63 10.05 -3.25
C GLY A 137 15.49 11.05 -3.17
N TYR A 138 14.60 10.87 -2.21
CA TYR A 138 13.46 11.77 -1.99
C TYR A 138 13.92 13.19 -1.62
N TYR A 139 14.78 13.33 -0.60
CA TYR A 139 15.22 14.65 -0.14
C TYR A 139 16.11 15.36 -1.15
N LEU A 140 16.94 14.62 -1.91
CA LEU A 140 17.74 15.22 -2.99
C LEU A 140 16.85 15.83 -4.08
N VAL A 141 15.86 15.07 -4.57
CA VAL A 141 14.91 15.55 -5.58
C VAL A 141 14.08 16.72 -5.04
N THR A 142 13.60 16.62 -3.81
CA THR A 142 12.83 17.70 -3.17
C THR A 142 13.67 18.95 -2.97
N ALA A 143 14.94 18.84 -2.60
CA ALA A 143 15.85 19.98 -2.48
C ALA A 143 16.06 20.69 -3.83
N VAL A 144 16.29 19.92 -4.90
CA VAL A 144 16.40 20.49 -6.26
C VAL A 144 15.09 21.17 -6.67
N TYR A 145 13.94 20.51 -6.44
CA TYR A 145 12.62 21.09 -6.72
C TYR A 145 12.40 22.40 -5.96
N SER A 146 12.70 22.41 -4.65
CA SER A 146 12.56 23.61 -3.79
C SER A 146 13.44 24.77 -4.23
N ALA A 147 14.65 24.49 -4.71
CA ALA A 147 15.56 25.51 -5.24
C ALA A 147 15.03 26.14 -6.55
N LEU A 148 14.33 25.34 -7.39
CA LEU A 148 13.80 25.80 -8.68
C LEU A 148 12.46 26.54 -8.52
N VAL A 149 11.57 26.09 -7.63
CA VAL A 149 10.18 26.57 -7.54
C VAL A 149 9.98 27.68 -6.51
N LYS A 150 10.96 27.92 -5.62
CA LYS A 150 10.84 28.89 -4.51
C LYS A 150 9.55 28.63 -3.72
N LEU A 151 9.55 27.56 -2.94
CA LEU A 151 8.37 27.14 -2.17
C LEU A 151 7.91 28.25 -1.22
N HIS A 152 6.64 28.59 -1.29
CA HIS A 152 5.96 29.53 -0.40
C HIS A 152 4.78 28.85 0.30
N GLY A 153 4.49 29.28 1.52
CA GLY A 153 3.42 28.71 2.34
C GLY A 153 3.88 27.54 3.20
N THR A 154 3.01 27.10 4.06
CA THR A 154 3.23 26.02 5.01
C THR A 154 2.14 24.97 4.90
N ASP A 155 2.40 23.80 5.47
CA ASP A 155 1.36 22.82 5.77
C ASP A 155 0.46 23.42 6.87
N LYS A 156 -0.86 23.45 6.63
CA LYS A 156 -1.85 24.01 7.55
C LYS A 156 -2.28 23.01 8.62
N LEU A 157 -2.17 21.71 8.33
CA LEU A 157 -2.65 20.65 9.19
C LEU A 157 -2.18 20.77 10.65
N PRO A 158 -0.88 20.97 10.95
CA PRO A 158 -0.44 21.12 12.33
C PRO A 158 -1.10 22.29 13.07
N SER A 159 -1.31 23.41 12.40
CA SER A 159 -1.96 24.59 12.98
C SER A 159 -3.47 24.36 13.22
N GLU A 160 -4.14 23.64 12.32
CA GLU A 160 -5.54 23.26 12.43
C GLU A 160 -5.76 22.25 13.57
N LEU A 161 -4.78 21.37 13.80
CA LEU A 161 -4.74 20.46 14.95
C LEU A 161 -4.32 21.14 16.26
N GLY A 162 -4.04 22.46 16.22
CA GLY A 162 -3.78 23.27 17.42
C GLY A 162 -2.35 23.20 17.93
N VAL A 163 -1.39 22.87 17.07
CA VAL A 163 0.04 23.02 17.41
C VAL A 163 0.29 24.48 17.81
N GLY A 164 0.94 24.67 18.96
CA GLY A 164 1.15 26.00 19.55
C GLY A 164 0.02 26.52 20.46
N LYS A 165 -1.15 25.86 20.52
CA LYS A 165 -2.26 26.29 21.41
C LYS A 165 -2.19 25.67 22.80
N SER A 166 -1.78 24.40 22.91
CA SER A 166 -1.58 23.69 24.17
C SER A 166 -0.69 22.47 24.02
N THR A 167 -0.09 21.99 25.10
CA THR A 167 0.69 20.74 25.11
C THR A 167 -0.19 19.54 24.71
N ALA A 168 -1.44 19.48 25.15
CA ALA A 168 -2.34 18.39 24.79
C ALA A 168 -2.65 18.36 23.28
N ALA A 169 -2.89 19.53 22.67
CA ALA A 169 -3.08 19.62 21.22
C ALA A 169 -1.80 19.25 20.45
N LEU A 170 -0.61 19.67 20.92
CA LEU A 170 0.66 19.28 20.33
C LEU A 170 0.85 17.76 20.37
N VAL A 171 0.63 17.13 21.52
CA VAL A 171 0.73 15.66 21.66
C VAL A 171 -0.27 14.96 20.75
N GLY A 172 -1.53 15.41 20.72
CA GLY A 172 -2.56 14.87 19.83
C GLY A 172 -2.16 14.96 18.35
N ALA A 173 -1.70 16.14 17.92
CA ALA A 173 -1.22 16.38 16.56
C ALA A 173 0.00 15.50 16.22
N ALA A 174 0.99 15.41 17.12
CA ALA A 174 2.18 14.60 16.92
C ALA A 174 1.84 13.09 16.80
N VAL A 175 0.96 12.58 17.67
CA VAL A 175 0.51 11.18 17.58
C VAL A 175 -0.28 10.95 16.30
N PHE A 176 -1.16 11.85 15.91
CA PHE A 176 -1.91 11.71 14.67
C PHE A 176 -0.98 11.75 13.45
N VAL A 177 -0.22 12.82 13.28
CA VAL A 177 0.60 13.08 12.09
C VAL A 177 1.78 12.09 11.95
N CYS A 178 2.42 11.71 13.07
CA CYS A 178 3.62 10.88 13.02
C CYS A 178 3.36 9.37 13.22
N VAL A 179 2.17 8.98 13.73
CA VAL A 179 1.87 7.57 14.01
C VAL A 179 0.62 7.11 13.26
N ILE A 180 -0.54 7.73 13.51
CA ILE A 180 -1.84 7.22 13.04
C ILE A 180 -1.99 7.41 11.54
N ALA A 181 -1.80 8.63 11.02
CA ALA A 181 -1.92 8.93 9.60
C ALA A 181 -0.95 8.09 8.76
N PRO A 182 0.37 7.98 9.07
CA PRO A 182 1.28 7.10 8.33
C PRO A 182 0.83 5.63 8.31
N MET A 183 0.25 5.12 9.40
CA MET A 183 -0.25 3.75 9.42
C MET A 183 -1.49 3.57 8.54
N ALA A 184 -2.46 4.46 8.63
CA ALA A 184 -3.72 4.40 7.88
C ALA A 184 -3.47 4.63 6.37
N GLU A 185 -2.69 5.64 6.03
CA GLU A 185 -2.38 6.00 4.65
C GLU A 185 -1.54 4.93 3.96
N GLU A 186 -0.48 4.40 4.63
CA GLU A 186 0.32 3.33 4.04
C GLU A 186 -0.49 2.04 3.89
N PHE A 187 -1.38 1.74 4.84
CA PHE A 187 -2.29 0.61 4.73
C PHE A 187 -3.18 0.74 3.48
N PHE A 188 -3.80 1.91 3.28
CA PHE A 188 -4.65 2.16 2.13
C PHE A 188 -3.84 2.21 0.82
N PHE A 189 -2.86 3.11 0.73
CA PHE A 189 -2.16 3.36 -0.54
C PHE A 189 -1.21 2.23 -0.94
N ARG A 190 -0.37 1.70 -0.02
CA ARG A 190 0.66 0.69 -0.35
C ARG A 190 0.21 -0.72 -0.01
N GLY A 191 -0.63 -0.88 1.02
CA GLY A 191 -1.19 -2.16 1.39
C GLY A 191 -2.25 -2.64 0.42
N PHE A 192 -3.21 -1.79 0.08
CA PHE A 192 -4.36 -2.15 -0.74
C PHE A 192 -4.29 -1.60 -2.17
N PHE A 193 -4.30 -0.28 -2.35
CA PHE A 193 -4.50 0.39 -3.63
C PHE A 193 -3.41 0.05 -4.66
N PHE A 194 -2.15 0.27 -4.31
CA PHE A 194 -1.00 -0.10 -5.14
C PHE A 194 -0.98 -1.60 -5.47
N GLY A 195 -1.30 -2.45 -4.46
CA GLY A 195 -1.42 -3.88 -4.65
C GLY A 195 -2.46 -4.26 -5.71
N ALA A 196 -3.64 -3.64 -5.67
CA ALA A 196 -4.70 -3.86 -6.66
C ALA A 196 -4.29 -3.40 -8.07
N LEU A 197 -3.70 -2.21 -8.19
CA LEU A 197 -3.27 -1.66 -9.49
C LEU A 197 -2.16 -2.48 -10.15
N ARG A 198 -1.25 -3.07 -9.38
CA ARG A 198 -0.17 -3.93 -9.91
C ARG A 198 -0.65 -5.17 -10.66
N ARG A 199 -1.92 -5.54 -10.52
CA ARG A 199 -2.52 -6.63 -11.32
C ARG A 199 -2.71 -6.26 -12.79
N VAL A 200 -2.73 -4.98 -13.11
CA VAL A 200 -2.85 -4.51 -14.49
C VAL A 200 -1.51 -4.68 -15.19
N ARG A 201 -1.48 -5.53 -16.20
CA ARG A 201 -0.34 -5.69 -17.08
C ARG A 201 -0.41 -4.67 -18.20
N ILE A 202 0.66 -3.90 -18.36
CA ILE A 202 0.80 -2.92 -19.45
C ILE A 202 2.10 -3.25 -20.15
N VAL A 203 2.02 -3.77 -21.37
CA VAL A 203 3.19 -4.19 -22.14
C VAL A 203 3.51 -3.15 -23.21
N ILE A 204 4.69 -2.52 -23.12
CA ILE A 204 5.22 -1.57 -24.11
C ILE A 204 6.60 -2.03 -24.52
N GLY A 205 6.82 -2.23 -25.82
CA GLY A 205 8.11 -2.70 -26.35
C GLY A 205 8.56 -4.05 -25.78
N GLY A 206 7.61 -4.97 -25.50
CA GLY A 206 7.90 -6.29 -24.92
C GLY A 206 8.18 -6.28 -23.42
N ARG A 207 8.12 -5.13 -22.72
CA ARG A 207 8.35 -5.02 -21.28
C ARG A 207 7.06 -4.70 -20.54
N ASP A 208 6.79 -5.41 -19.45
CA ASP A 208 5.66 -5.09 -18.57
C ASP A 208 6.03 -3.90 -17.65
N ILE A 209 5.36 -2.78 -17.87
CA ILE A 209 5.51 -1.55 -17.10
C ILE A 209 4.37 -1.33 -16.10
N GLY A 210 3.44 -2.28 -15.95
CA GLY A 210 2.24 -2.14 -15.12
C GLY A 210 2.56 -1.72 -13.68
N THR A 211 3.60 -2.31 -13.06
CA THR A 211 4.03 -1.92 -11.70
C THR A 211 4.52 -0.48 -11.60
N TRP A 212 5.25 0.02 -12.61
CA TRP A 212 5.71 1.40 -12.66
C TRP A 212 4.54 2.36 -12.79
N MET A 213 3.59 2.05 -13.68
CA MET A 213 2.37 2.83 -13.84
C MET A 213 1.53 2.85 -12.57
N ALA A 214 1.39 1.71 -11.89
CA ALA A 214 0.73 1.63 -10.60
C ALA A 214 1.40 2.53 -9.55
N ALA A 215 2.74 2.57 -9.51
CA ALA A 215 3.48 3.43 -8.58
C ALA A 215 3.29 4.92 -8.89
N VAL A 216 3.31 5.30 -10.17
CA VAL A 216 3.08 6.69 -10.61
C VAL A 216 1.67 7.13 -10.27
N VAL A 217 0.65 6.34 -10.61
CA VAL A 217 -0.76 6.66 -10.32
C VAL A 217 -0.99 6.78 -8.81
N THR A 218 -0.46 5.83 -8.02
CA THR A 218 -0.58 5.88 -6.56
C THR A 218 0.12 7.11 -5.99
N GLY A 219 1.29 7.47 -6.51
CA GLY A 219 2.03 8.67 -6.10
C GLY A 219 1.26 9.96 -6.37
N ILE A 220 0.72 10.10 -7.58
CA ILE A 220 -0.11 11.28 -7.96
C ILE A 220 -1.31 11.40 -7.02
N LEU A 221 -2.04 10.30 -6.79
CA LEU A 221 -3.22 10.32 -5.92
C LEU A 221 -2.85 10.60 -4.46
N PHE A 222 -1.68 10.13 -4.00
CA PHE A 222 -1.17 10.45 -2.68
C PHE A 222 -0.91 11.95 -2.53
N GLY A 223 -0.26 12.59 -3.51
CA GLY A 223 -0.10 14.05 -3.52
C GLY A 223 -1.44 14.78 -3.53
N LEU A 224 -2.37 14.37 -4.39
CA LEU A 224 -3.70 14.97 -4.49
C LEU A 224 -4.55 14.80 -3.21
N ALA A 225 -4.36 13.73 -2.45
CA ALA A 225 -5.05 13.51 -1.18
C ALA A 225 -4.73 14.61 -0.13
N HIS A 226 -3.62 15.33 -0.30
CA HIS A 226 -3.22 16.44 0.57
C HIS A 226 -3.73 17.80 0.09
N THR A 227 -4.61 17.84 -0.93
CA THR A 227 -5.25 19.09 -1.37
C THR A 227 -6.13 19.64 -0.24
N GLY A 228 -5.84 20.86 0.18
CA GLY A 228 -6.56 21.51 1.30
C GLY A 228 -5.70 21.65 2.55
N SER A 229 -4.93 20.65 2.94
CA SER A 229 -3.97 20.73 4.06
C SER A 229 -2.63 21.33 3.62
N ALA A 230 -2.10 20.93 2.48
CA ALA A 230 -0.84 21.46 1.92
C ALA A 230 -1.09 22.47 0.82
N SER A 231 -0.19 23.47 0.67
CA SER A 231 -0.23 24.37 -0.46
C SER A 231 0.13 23.64 -1.77
N ALA A 232 -0.43 24.09 -2.91
CA ALA A 232 -0.33 23.42 -4.20
C ALA A 232 1.10 23.04 -4.61
N GLN A 233 2.09 23.83 -4.23
CA GLN A 233 3.51 23.58 -4.51
C GLN A 233 4.05 22.35 -3.79
N TYR A 234 3.50 21.98 -2.63
CA TYR A 234 3.91 20.80 -1.87
C TYR A 234 3.27 19.51 -2.36
N LEU A 235 2.20 19.59 -3.16
CA LEU A 235 1.54 18.38 -3.72
C LEU A 235 2.49 17.58 -4.62
N ILE A 236 3.43 18.24 -5.33
CA ILE A 236 4.42 17.57 -6.17
C ILE A 236 5.44 16.77 -5.34
N PRO A 237 6.13 17.37 -4.34
CA PRO A 237 6.96 16.59 -3.41
C PRO A 237 6.21 15.46 -2.70
N LEU A 238 4.99 15.70 -2.24
CA LEU A 238 4.16 14.67 -1.60
C LEU A 238 3.81 13.54 -2.58
N GLY A 239 3.46 13.86 -3.82
CA GLY A 239 3.24 12.87 -4.87
C GLY A 239 4.50 12.06 -5.17
N PHE A 240 5.67 12.70 -5.18
CA PHE A 240 6.96 12.04 -5.34
C PHE A 240 7.31 11.14 -4.14
N LEU A 241 7.04 11.58 -2.90
CA LEU A 241 7.12 10.71 -1.72
C LEU A 241 6.22 9.49 -1.89
N GLY A 242 4.98 9.72 -2.34
CA GLY A 242 4.03 8.68 -2.66
C GLY A 242 4.55 7.62 -3.62
N PHE A 243 5.20 8.05 -4.70
CA PHE A 243 5.86 7.18 -5.67
C PHE A 243 7.03 6.41 -5.06
N VAL A 244 7.91 7.09 -4.33
CA VAL A 244 9.09 6.48 -3.66
C VAL A 244 8.64 5.40 -2.66
N LEU A 245 7.59 5.64 -1.88
CA LEU A 245 7.03 4.66 -0.95
C LEU A 245 6.48 3.42 -1.68
N CYS A 246 5.90 3.57 -2.88
CA CYS A 246 5.54 2.42 -3.72
C CYS A 246 6.75 1.60 -4.14
N LEU A 247 7.88 2.24 -4.46
CA LEU A 247 9.12 1.52 -4.79
C LEU A 247 9.68 0.78 -3.56
N VAL A 248 9.66 1.40 -2.38
CA VAL A 248 10.04 0.74 -1.12
C VAL A 248 9.15 -0.49 -0.87
N ARG A 249 7.83 -0.33 -1.02
CA ARG A 249 6.86 -1.42 -0.89
C ARG A 249 7.14 -2.56 -1.87
N TRP A 250 7.43 -2.21 -3.11
CA TRP A 250 7.74 -3.19 -4.16
C TRP A 250 9.04 -3.95 -3.89
N LYS A 251 10.10 -3.25 -3.48
CA LYS A 251 11.41 -3.86 -3.23
C LYS A 251 11.47 -4.70 -1.96
N THR A 252 10.74 -4.31 -0.92
CA THR A 252 10.80 -4.97 0.39
C THR A 252 9.69 -5.99 0.61
N ALA A 253 8.64 -5.98 -0.20
CA ALA A 253 7.40 -6.74 -0.01
C ALA A 253 6.74 -6.51 1.37
N SER A 254 7.08 -5.43 2.06
CA SER A 254 6.67 -5.12 3.43
C SER A 254 6.15 -3.70 3.56
N LEU A 255 5.12 -3.48 4.42
CA LEU A 255 4.62 -2.15 4.77
C LEU A 255 5.51 -1.46 5.80
N TYR A 256 6.23 -2.19 6.65
CA TYR A 256 7.00 -1.62 7.75
C TYR A 256 8.00 -0.56 7.31
N PRO A 257 8.82 -0.76 6.26
CA PRO A 257 9.74 0.27 5.78
C PRO A 257 9.02 1.49 5.21
N CYS A 258 7.82 1.32 4.63
CA CYS A 258 7.02 2.42 4.11
C CYS A 258 6.47 3.28 5.25
N ILE A 259 5.83 2.64 6.25
CA ILE A 259 5.30 3.31 7.44
C ILE A 259 6.44 4.03 8.19
N ALA A 260 7.61 3.39 8.32
CA ALA A 260 8.77 3.99 8.99
C ALA A 260 9.27 5.24 8.24
N LEU A 261 9.48 5.15 6.93
CA LEU A 261 9.93 6.30 6.13
C LEU A 261 8.92 7.45 6.16
N HIS A 262 7.63 7.14 6.07
CA HIS A 262 6.57 8.14 6.13
C HIS A 262 6.53 8.82 7.51
N SER A 263 6.53 8.05 8.60
CA SER A 263 6.58 8.58 9.97
C SER A 263 7.82 9.44 10.24
N ILE A 264 9.00 9.02 9.75
CA ILE A 264 10.25 9.80 9.83
C ILE A 264 10.09 11.12 9.08
N ASN A 265 9.56 11.09 7.86
CA ASN A 265 9.31 12.31 7.07
C ASN A 265 8.38 13.28 7.80
N ASN A 266 7.29 12.79 8.35
CA ASN A 266 6.31 13.62 9.06
C ASN A 266 6.89 14.17 10.38
N SER A 267 7.67 13.36 11.11
CA SER A 267 8.37 13.84 12.32
C SER A 267 9.38 14.94 12.00
N LEU A 268 10.11 14.79 10.88
CA LEU A 268 11.05 15.82 10.42
C LEU A 268 10.30 17.10 10.01
N ALA A 269 9.23 16.97 9.22
CA ALA A 269 8.43 18.10 8.78
C ALA A 269 7.79 18.86 9.95
N LEU A 270 7.24 18.15 10.93
CA LEU A 270 6.64 18.74 12.12
C LEU A 270 7.72 19.44 12.99
N GLY A 271 8.82 18.77 13.26
CA GLY A 271 9.87 19.29 14.12
C GLY A 271 10.59 20.50 13.52
N VAL A 272 10.98 20.43 12.23
CA VAL A 272 11.73 21.51 11.55
C VAL A 272 10.82 22.67 11.19
N ASN A 273 9.71 22.40 10.47
CA ASN A 273 8.95 23.45 9.80
C ASN A 273 7.91 24.12 10.71
N GLN A 274 7.44 23.42 11.77
CA GLN A 274 6.38 23.94 12.62
C GLN A 274 6.86 24.30 14.04
N LEU A 275 7.82 23.54 14.59
CA LEU A 275 8.20 23.66 15.99
C LEU A 275 9.59 24.27 16.18
N ASN A 276 10.40 24.36 15.12
CA ASN A 276 11.81 24.78 15.19
C ASN A 276 12.60 23.99 16.26
N TRP A 277 12.32 22.71 16.37
CA TRP A 277 12.96 21.83 17.34
C TRP A 277 14.41 21.55 16.97
N ASN A 278 15.22 21.28 17.99
CA ASN A 278 16.58 20.81 17.79
C ASN A 278 16.63 19.33 17.35
N ALA A 279 17.78 18.89 16.90
CA ALA A 279 17.96 17.53 16.37
C ALA A 279 17.61 16.44 17.39
N ALA A 280 17.86 16.65 18.70
CA ALA A 280 17.57 15.64 19.73
C ALA A 280 16.06 15.48 19.94
N GLU A 281 15.31 16.58 19.92
CA GLU A 281 13.84 16.57 20.04
C GLU A 281 13.20 15.86 18.84
N ILE A 282 13.67 16.16 17.62
CA ILE A 282 13.21 15.52 16.39
C ILE A 282 13.52 14.02 16.40
N LEU A 283 14.75 13.64 16.79
CA LEU A 283 15.11 12.23 16.92
C LEU A 283 14.27 11.53 17.99
N GLY A 284 13.97 12.19 19.10
CA GLY A 284 13.07 11.68 20.15
C GLY A 284 11.68 11.40 19.60
N LEU A 285 11.10 12.34 18.81
CA LEU A 285 9.81 12.14 18.16
C LEU A 285 9.85 10.97 17.15
N MET A 286 10.86 10.92 16.29
CA MET A 286 11.02 9.83 15.31
C MET A 286 11.10 8.46 16.00
N LEU A 287 11.98 8.32 16.98
CA LEU A 287 12.16 7.05 17.68
C LEU A 287 10.91 6.66 18.47
N GLY A 288 10.30 7.60 19.17
CA GLY A 288 9.06 7.39 19.92
C GLY A 288 7.92 6.93 19.00
N SER A 289 7.75 7.60 17.87
CA SER A 289 6.73 7.23 16.86
C SER A 289 6.98 5.82 16.29
N LEU A 290 8.23 5.48 15.95
CA LEU A 290 8.57 4.15 15.44
C LEU A 290 8.36 3.04 16.47
N VAL A 291 8.65 3.31 17.75
CA VAL A 291 8.38 2.36 18.85
C VAL A 291 6.88 2.11 19.00
N VAL A 292 6.07 3.17 18.99
CA VAL A 292 4.61 3.05 19.10
C VAL A 292 4.03 2.32 17.89
N ILE A 293 4.44 2.65 16.66
CA ILE A 293 4.06 1.94 15.43
C ILE A 293 4.44 0.47 15.54
N GLY A 294 5.66 0.16 15.97
CA GLY A 294 6.13 -1.21 16.13
C GLY A 294 5.31 -1.99 17.16
N ALA A 295 4.94 -1.37 18.28
CA ALA A 295 4.10 -1.98 19.30
C ALA A 295 2.68 -2.30 18.78
N ILE A 296 2.07 -1.38 18.03
CA ILE A 296 0.72 -1.54 17.48
C ILE A 296 0.70 -2.57 16.34
N THR A 297 1.63 -2.47 15.41
CA THR A 297 1.60 -3.27 14.16
C THR A 297 2.41 -4.56 14.24
N GLY A 298 3.32 -4.68 15.21
CA GLY A 298 4.16 -5.87 15.41
C GLY A 298 3.40 -7.19 15.48
N PRO A 299 2.26 -7.28 16.18
CA PRO A 299 1.43 -8.49 16.22
C PRO A 299 0.88 -8.92 14.86
N LEU A 300 0.78 -8.01 13.88
CA LEU A 300 0.32 -8.29 12.52
C LEU A 300 1.42 -8.90 11.63
N ALA A 301 2.67 -8.92 12.11
CA ALA A 301 3.84 -9.32 11.34
C ALA A 301 3.85 -10.81 10.99
N GLY A 302 3.47 -11.14 9.76
CA GLY A 302 3.55 -12.49 9.23
C GLY A 302 4.96 -12.88 8.73
N PRO A 303 5.12 -14.12 8.25
CA PRO A 303 6.40 -14.64 7.77
C PRO A 303 6.94 -13.83 6.58
N ARG A 304 8.25 -13.94 6.37
CA ARG A 304 8.92 -13.37 5.18
C ARG A 304 8.39 -14.08 3.93
N PRO A 305 8.29 -13.36 2.79
CA PRO A 305 8.10 -14.04 1.51
C PRO A 305 9.20 -15.08 1.30
N ALA A 306 8.82 -16.26 0.79
CA ALA A 306 9.81 -17.24 0.37
C ALA A 306 10.78 -16.59 -0.63
N ALA A 307 12.08 -16.83 -0.47
CA ALA A 307 13.04 -16.43 -1.48
C ALA A 307 12.70 -17.22 -2.75
N THR A 308 12.29 -16.53 -3.82
CA THR A 308 12.23 -17.16 -5.13
C THR A 308 13.66 -17.55 -5.48
N THR A 309 13.96 -18.86 -5.47
CA THR A 309 15.19 -19.38 -6.04
C THR A 309 15.27 -18.90 -7.48
N PRO A 310 16.37 -18.25 -7.89
CA PRO A 310 16.58 -17.99 -9.30
C PRO A 310 16.72 -19.36 -10.00
N GLY A 311 15.74 -19.69 -10.86
CA GLY A 311 15.86 -20.79 -11.80
C GLY A 311 16.77 -20.40 -12.93
#